data_26ebe574cdeb483d8862ac31759f2206
#
_entry.id   26ebe574cdeb483d8862ac31759f2206
#
_cell.length_a   1.000
_cell.length_b   1.000
_cell.length_c   1.000
_cell.angle_alpha   90.00
_cell.angle_beta   90.00
_cell.angle_gamma   90.00
#
_symmetry.space_group_name_H-M   'P 1'
#
loop_
_entity.id
_entity.type
_entity.pdbx_description
1 polymer ?
#
loop_
_entity_poly.entity_id
_entity_poly.type
_entity_poly.pdbx_seq_one_letter_code
_entity_poly.pdbx_strand_id
1 'polypeptide(L)'
;MKRWLITLFFVVSVFGIQAQDVEYTQPDSALVVELLNVAKNQRGSENPIFYFGKKFLGVPYVAHTLELGDKEHLIVNLHGLDCTTFVETVVALSMCDQQNKRTFDDFCKNLTKIRFREGKMTDYTSRLHYFTWWAEDNERLGIVKDISIDDAPFLGLQTVHINYMSQHPTLYKQLKNHPKFVPIIRSYEQATEGRQFHYILKQDLSWEAGTPLSMVKDGDIVAMLTDSDGLDTRHIGIAFWRKGKLHLLHASSLHKKVLMSEETFYEYEMKQPKHTGIRVFRFVEK
;
A
#
# COMPACT_ATOMS: atom_id res chain seq x y z
N MET A 1 -35.82 31.35 -55.65
CA MET A 1 -35.73 30.40 -54.52
C MET A 1 -34.24 30.20 -54.19
N LYS A 2 -33.76 30.78 -53.08
CA LYS A 2 -32.37 30.64 -52.62
C LYS A 2 -32.29 29.44 -51.68
N ARG A 3 -31.55 28.41 -52.04
CA ARG A 3 -31.24 27.27 -51.19
C ARG A 3 -30.08 27.65 -50.27
N TRP A 4 -30.33 27.63 -48.96
CA TRP A 4 -29.28 27.75 -47.91
C TRP A 4 -28.73 26.34 -47.66
N LEU A 5 -27.44 26.14 -47.92
CA LEU A 5 -26.68 24.97 -47.47
C LEU A 5 -26.24 25.23 -46.02
N ILE A 6 -26.77 24.45 -45.07
CA ILE A 6 -26.31 24.44 -43.68
C ILE A 6 -25.16 23.42 -43.63
N THR A 7 -23.94 23.93 -43.50
CA THR A 7 -22.77 23.10 -43.27
C THR A 7 -22.66 22.78 -41.76
N LEU A 8 -22.93 21.55 -41.40
CA LEU A 8 -22.78 21.07 -40.01
C LEU A 8 -21.31 20.82 -39.74
N PHE A 9 -20.67 21.65 -38.90
CA PHE A 9 -19.34 21.39 -38.38
C PHE A 9 -19.44 20.38 -37.22
N PHE A 10 -18.99 19.14 -37.47
CA PHE A 10 -18.73 18.17 -36.42
C PHE A 10 -17.43 18.56 -35.69
N VAL A 11 -17.55 19.11 -34.48
CA VAL A 11 -16.40 19.28 -33.58
C VAL A 11 -16.12 17.91 -32.95
N VAL A 12 -15.16 17.20 -33.48
CA VAL A 12 -14.63 15.99 -32.84
C VAL A 12 -13.75 16.45 -31.68
N SER A 13 -14.30 16.40 -30.49
CA SER A 13 -13.49 16.58 -29.25
C SER A 13 -12.59 15.36 -29.08
N VAL A 14 -11.33 15.48 -29.51
CA VAL A 14 -10.29 14.51 -29.19
C VAL A 14 -9.98 14.68 -27.70
N PHE A 15 -10.59 13.86 -26.85
CA PHE A 15 -10.10 13.67 -25.49
C PHE A 15 -8.74 12.96 -25.61
N GLY A 16 -7.68 13.73 -25.54
CA GLY A 16 -6.33 13.19 -25.41
C GLY A 16 -6.27 12.39 -24.10
N ILE A 17 -6.21 11.06 -24.20
CA ILE A 17 -5.77 10.24 -23.08
C ILE A 17 -4.31 10.62 -22.88
N GLN A 18 -4.04 11.40 -21.84
CA GLN A 18 -2.68 11.72 -21.43
C GLN A 18 -2.05 10.40 -21.01
N ALA A 19 -1.06 9.92 -21.77
CA ALA A 19 -0.30 8.73 -21.40
C ALA A 19 0.27 8.96 -20.00
N GLN A 20 0.01 8.04 -19.09
CA GLN A 20 0.53 8.11 -17.74
C GLN A 20 2.05 8.07 -17.82
N ASP A 21 2.73 9.03 -17.19
CA ASP A 21 4.19 9.08 -17.13
C ASP A 21 4.66 8.00 -16.15
N VAL A 22 5.13 6.86 -16.69
CA VAL A 22 5.53 5.68 -15.93
C VAL A 22 7.03 5.48 -16.07
N GLU A 23 7.74 5.48 -14.96
CA GLU A 23 9.16 5.15 -14.89
C GLU A 23 9.33 3.67 -14.47
N TYR A 24 9.97 2.89 -15.33
CA TYR A 24 10.19 1.45 -15.15
C TYR A 24 11.34 0.94 -16.01
N THR A 25 11.79 -0.29 -15.74
CA THR A 25 12.73 -1.00 -16.61
C THR A 25 12.01 -2.09 -17.42
N GLN A 26 12.63 -2.49 -18.56
CA GLN A 26 12.10 -3.60 -19.36
C GLN A 26 11.92 -4.90 -18.54
N PRO A 27 12.84 -5.30 -17.64
CA PRO A 27 12.63 -6.43 -16.75
C PRO A 27 11.42 -6.28 -15.81
N ASP A 28 11.12 -5.09 -15.30
CA ASP A 28 9.94 -4.88 -14.44
C ASP A 28 8.65 -5.17 -15.18
N SER A 29 8.50 -4.61 -16.38
CA SER A 29 7.28 -4.82 -17.19
C SER A 29 7.11 -6.28 -17.62
N ALA A 30 8.21 -6.96 -17.99
CA ALA A 30 8.19 -8.36 -18.35
C ALA A 30 7.80 -9.26 -17.14
N LEU A 31 8.37 -8.98 -15.96
CA LEU A 31 8.06 -9.73 -14.73
C LEU A 31 6.59 -9.58 -14.33
N VAL A 32 6.00 -8.38 -14.42
CA VAL A 32 4.56 -8.18 -14.14
C VAL A 32 3.71 -9.10 -15.02
N VAL A 33 3.96 -9.09 -16.34
CA VAL A 33 3.18 -9.89 -17.30
C VAL A 33 3.37 -11.38 -17.04
N GLU A 34 4.60 -11.82 -16.75
CA GLU A 34 4.91 -13.21 -16.40
C GLU A 34 4.14 -13.64 -15.14
N LEU A 35 4.23 -12.89 -14.04
CA LEU A 35 3.56 -13.22 -12.78
C LEU A 35 2.04 -13.33 -12.95
N LEU A 36 1.42 -12.42 -13.70
CA LEU A 36 -0.01 -12.44 -13.95
C LEU A 36 -0.43 -13.64 -14.81
N ASN A 37 0.35 -14.03 -15.82
CA ASN A 37 0.06 -15.20 -16.65
C ASN A 37 0.27 -16.52 -15.87
N VAL A 38 1.31 -16.60 -15.05
CA VAL A 38 1.55 -17.77 -14.20
C VAL A 38 0.45 -17.93 -13.15
N ALA A 39 0.00 -16.84 -12.53
CA ALA A 39 -1.07 -16.88 -11.53
C ALA A 39 -2.37 -17.44 -12.07
N LYS A 40 -2.75 -17.11 -13.30
CA LYS A 40 -3.95 -17.63 -13.97
C LYS A 40 -4.06 -19.17 -13.90
N ASN A 41 -2.94 -19.87 -13.96
CA ASN A 41 -2.89 -21.33 -14.04
C ASN A 41 -2.45 -22.00 -12.72
N GLN A 42 -1.76 -21.28 -11.84
CA GLN A 42 -1.07 -21.86 -10.68
C GLN A 42 -1.58 -21.40 -9.32
N ARG A 43 -2.26 -20.24 -9.22
CA ARG A 43 -2.73 -19.73 -7.93
C ARG A 43 -3.83 -20.61 -7.33
N GLY A 44 -4.75 -21.12 -8.16
CA GLY A 44 -5.91 -21.88 -7.68
C GLY A 44 -6.75 -21.03 -6.71
N SER A 45 -7.07 -21.60 -5.55
CA SER A 45 -7.83 -20.97 -4.47
C SER A 45 -6.96 -20.28 -3.41
N GLU A 46 -5.65 -20.21 -3.60
CA GLU A 46 -4.77 -19.52 -2.65
C GLU A 46 -5.11 -18.01 -2.61
N ASN A 47 -5.05 -17.41 -1.42
CA ASN A 47 -5.27 -15.98 -1.27
C ASN A 47 -4.31 -15.18 -2.18
N PRO A 48 -4.81 -14.25 -3.01
CA PRO A 48 -3.98 -13.59 -4.02
C PRO A 48 -2.85 -12.75 -3.42
N ILE A 49 -3.08 -12.07 -2.29
CA ILE A 49 -2.06 -11.27 -1.60
C ILE A 49 -0.92 -12.16 -1.12
N PHE A 50 -1.22 -13.28 -0.49
CA PHE A 50 -0.19 -14.22 -0.03
C PHE A 50 0.53 -14.89 -1.20
N TYR A 51 -0.20 -15.29 -2.24
CA TYR A 51 0.37 -15.88 -3.45
C TYR A 51 1.40 -14.95 -4.11
N PHE A 52 0.99 -13.71 -4.43
CA PHE A 52 1.90 -12.75 -5.08
C PHE A 52 3.01 -12.29 -4.14
N GLY A 53 2.75 -12.13 -2.85
CA GLY A 53 3.77 -11.76 -1.88
C GLY A 53 4.95 -12.73 -1.86
N LYS A 54 4.70 -14.03 -1.97
CA LYS A 54 5.75 -15.08 -2.04
C LYS A 54 6.61 -15.00 -3.30
N LYS A 55 6.12 -14.42 -4.38
CA LYS A 55 6.89 -14.27 -5.63
C LYS A 55 8.05 -13.29 -5.52
N PHE A 56 8.04 -12.45 -4.49
CA PHE A 56 9.09 -11.45 -4.23
C PHE A 56 10.12 -11.90 -3.18
N LEU A 57 10.06 -13.16 -2.70
CA LEU A 57 11.02 -13.67 -1.72
C LEU A 57 12.46 -13.52 -2.24
N GLY A 58 13.33 -12.91 -1.42
CA GLY A 58 14.73 -12.65 -1.75
C GLY A 58 14.97 -11.32 -2.48
N VAL A 59 13.95 -10.63 -2.97
CA VAL A 59 14.11 -9.30 -3.59
C VAL A 59 14.74 -8.35 -2.56
N PRO A 60 15.79 -7.58 -2.93
CA PRO A 60 16.46 -6.66 -2.02
C PRO A 60 15.53 -5.60 -1.43
N TYR A 61 15.75 -5.26 -0.15
CA TYR A 61 15.14 -4.07 0.45
C TYR A 61 15.87 -2.81 -0.02
N VAL A 62 15.13 -1.90 -0.66
CA VAL A 62 15.66 -0.60 -1.11
C VAL A 62 14.66 0.49 -0.73
N ALA A 63 15.08 1.38 0.17
CA ALA A 63 14.26 2.52 0.57
C ALA A 63 14.34 3.67 -0.47
N HIS A 64 13.33 4.55 -0.43
CA HIS A 64 13.28 5.79 -1.21
C HIS A 64 13.27 5.61 -2.73
N THR A 65 12.85 4.47 -3.24
CA THR A 65 12.77 4.20 -4.68
C THR A 65 11.74 5.08 -5.40
N LEU A 66 10.81 5.71 -4.67
CA LEU A 66 9.82 6.63 -5.20
C LEU A 66 10.26 8.12 -5.20
N GLU A 67 11.47 8.43 -4.71
CA GLU A 67 11.97 9.80 -4.58
C GLU A 67 12.86 10.23 -5.76
N LEU A 68 12.61 9.65 -6.94
CA LEU A 68 13.34 9.97 -8.17
C LEU A 68 12.76 11.21 -8.84
N GLY A 69 13.66 11.99 -9.52
CA GLY A 69 13.25 13.17 -10.27
C GLY A 69 12.74 14.36 -9.43
N ASP A 70 12.22 15.38 -10.13
CA ASP A 70 11.62 16.59 -9.53
C ASP A 70 10.10 16.66 -9.71
N LYS A 71 9.54 15.78 -10.54
CA LYS A 71 8.09 15.61 -10.73
C LYS A 71 7.65 14.26 -10.20
N GLU A 72 6.41 14.20 -9.81
CA GLU A 72 5.79 12.93 -9.44
C GLU A 72 5.53 12.08 -10.68
N HIS A 73 5.96 10.81 -10.62
CA HIS A 73 5.77 9.80 -11.65
C HIS A 73 5.24 8.53 -11.02
N LEU A 74 4.58 7.70 -11.82
CA LEU A 74 4.33 6.34 -11.40
C LEU A 74 5.61 5.51 -11.56
N ILE A 75 6.30 5.24 -10.46
CA ILE A 75 7.51 4.44 -10.47
C ILE A 75 7.15 2.98 -10.20
N VAL A 76 7.60 2.09 -11.10
CA VAL A 76 7.52 0.63 -10.96
C VAL A 76 8.94 0.08 -10.84
N ASN A 77 9.29 -0.45 -9.68
CA ASN A 77 10.55 -1.11 -9.41
C ASN A 77 10.26 -2.41 -8.67
N LEU A 78 10.47 -3.55 -9.32
CA LEU A 78 10.24 -4.89 -8.75
C LEU A 78 11.53 -5.55 -8.29
N HIS A 79 12.67 -4.92 -8.49
CA HIS A 79 13.99 -5.43 -8.14
C HIS A 79 14.56 -4.82 -6.85
N GLY A 80 13.86 -3.84 -6.28
CA GLY A 80 14.22 -3.21 -5.01
C GLY A 80 12.97 -2.62 -4.36
N LEU A 81 12.53 -3.22 -3.25
CA LEU A 81 11.26 -2.89 -2.60
C LEU A 81 11.49 -2.49 -1.14
N ASP A 82 10.78 -1.47 -0.66
CA ASP A 82 10.55 -1.24 0.75
C ASP A 82 9.21 -1.86 1.19
N CYS A 83 8.83 -1.69 2.45
CA CYS A 83 7.60 -2.31 2.98
C CYS A 83 6.34 -1.80 2.28
N THR A 84 6.29 -0.52 1.93
CA THR A 84 5.14 0.11 1.27
C THR A 84 5.04 -0.33 -0.19
N THR A 85 6.12 -0.18 -0.95
CA THR A 85 6.15 -0.55 -2.37
C THR A 85 5.95 -2.05 -2.58
N PHE A 86 6.40 -2.90 -1.63
CA PHE A 86 6.12 -4.32 -1.62
C PHE A 86 4.61 -4.60 -1.53
N VAL A 87 3.94 -4.04 -0.51
CA VAL A 87 2.49 -4.26 -0.31
C VAL A 87 1.69 -3.69 -1.48
N GLU A 88 1.99 -2.48 -1.94
CA GLU A 88 1.32 -1.87 -3.09
C GLU A 88 1.46 -2.71 -4.37
N THR A 89 2.67 -3.22 -4.65
CA THR A 89 2.92 -4.10 -5.80
C THR A 89 2.08 -5.38 -5.73
N VAL A 90 2.05 -6.00 -4.55
CA VAL A 90 1.27 -7.23 -4.34
C VAL A 90 -0.23 -6.98 -4.48
N VAL A 91 -0.74 -5.89 -3.91
CA VAL A 91 -2.16 -5.52 -4.05
C VAL A 91 -2.51 -5.21 -5.51
N ALA A 92 -1.67 -4.47 -6.25
CA ALA A 92 -1.91 -4.17 -7.66
C ALA A 92 -1.96 -5.43 -8.54
N LEU A 93 -1.06 -6.40 -8.31
CA LEU A 93 -1.07 -7.71 -8.97
C LEU A 93 -2.35 -8.50 -8.62
N SER A 94 -2.75 -8.50 -7.35
CA SER A 94 -3.96 -9.17 -6.89
C SER A 94 -5.23 -8.58 -7.51
N MET A 95 -5.28 -7.25 -7.65
CA MET A 95 -6.36 -6.58 -8.38
C MET A 95 -6.40 -6.98 -9.87
N CYS A 96 -5.24 -7.06 -10.52
CA CYS A 96 -5.16 -7.51 -11.90
C CYS A 96 -5.69 -8.95 -12.06
N ASP A 97 -5.26 -9.84 -11.17
CA ASP A 97 -5.68 -11.25 -11.20
C ASP A 97 -7.19 -11.39 -11.01
N GLN A 98 -7.76 -10.73 -10.01
CA GLN A 98 -9.19 -10.68 -9.74
C GLN A 98 -10.01 -10.14 -10.93
N GLN A 99 -9.50 -9.11 -11.62
CA GLN A 99 -10.12 -8.48 -12.79
C GLN A 99 -9.90 -9.27 -14.08
N ASN A 100 -9.16 -10.38 -14.03
CA ASN A 100 -8.69 -11.14 -15.18
C ASN A 100 -7.92 -10.29 -16.22
N LYS A 101 -7.17 -9.30 -15.74
CA LYS A 101 -6.33 -8.41 -16.54
C LYS A 101 -4.88 -8.88 -16.47
N ARG A 102 -4.15 -8.80 -17.59
CA ARG A 102 -2.83 -9.46 -17.72
C ARG A 102 -1.76 -8.58 -18.37
N THR A 103 -2.03 -7.29 -18.55
CA THR A 103 -1.06 -6.38 -19.18
C THR A 103 -0.32 -5.54 -18.14
N PHE A 104 0.86 -5.04 -18.51
CA PHE A 104 1.61 -4.09 -17.70
C PHE A 104 0.83 -2.78 -17.50
N ASP A 105 0.11 -2.32 -18.50
CA ASP A 105 -0.74 -1.12 -18.42
C ASP A 105 -1.88 -1.29 -17.39
N ASP A 106 -2.51 -2.46 -17.33
CA ASP A 106 -3.52 -2.77 -16.30
C ASP A 106 -2.93 -2.73 -14.88
N PHE A 107 -1.70 -3.26 -14.73
CA PHE A 107 -0.97 -3.19 -13.46
C PHE A 107 -0.67 -1.73 -13.07
N CYS A 108 -0.17 -0.92 -14.00
CA CYS A 108 0.11 0.50 -13.76
C CYS A 108 -1.15 1.26 -13.34
N LYS A 109 -2.30 1.01 -13.98
CA LYS A 109 -3.60 1.59 -13.60
C LYS A 109 -4.01 1.21 -12.18
N ASN A 110 -3.86 -0.06 -11.80
CA ASN A 110 -4.16 -0.53 -10.46
C ASN A 110 -3.19 0.03 -9.43
N LEU A 111 -1.88 0.07 -9.73
CA LEU A 111 -0.87 0.65 -8.85
C LEU A 111 -1.10 2.15 -8.62
N THR A 112 -1.46 2.90 -9.66
CA THR A 112 -1.88 4.31 -9.52
C THR A 112 -3.07 4.43 -8.60
N LYS A 113 -4.06 3.56 -8.78
CA LYS A 113 -5.31 3.61 -8.00
C LYS A 113 -5.07 3.44 -6.51
N ILE A 114 -4.11 2.61 -6.10
CA ILE A 114 -3.85 2.34 -4.69
C ILE A 114 -2.81 3.25 -4.05
N ARG A 115 -1.91 3.86 -4.84
CA ARG A 115 -0.81 4.70 -4.35
C ARG A 115 -1.19 6.16 -4.19
N PHE A 116 -2.13 6.64 -5.01
CA PHE A 116 -2.48 8.04 -5.09
C PHE A 116 -3.91 8.31 -4.63
N ARG A 117 -4.10 9.45 -3.99
CA ARG A 117 -5.38 9.93 -3.47
C ARG A 117 -6.47 9.89 -4.53
N GLU A 118 -7.61 9.27 -4.21
CA GLU A 118 -8.73 9.05 -5.13
C GLU A 118 -8.35 8.29 -6.42
N GLY A 119 -7.23 7.57 -6.38
CA GLY A 119 -6.70 6.85 -7.53
C GLY A 119 -6.14 7.74 -8.64
N LYS A 120 -5.79 9.00 -8.34
CA LYS A 120 -5.34 9.98 -9.33
C LYS A 120 -3.98 10.56 -8.97
N MET A 121 -3.00 10.35 -9.83
CA MET A 121 -1.70 10.98 -9.74
C MET A 121 -1.76 12.39 -10.31
N THR A 122 -1.41 13.40 -9.50
CA THR A 122 -1.29 14.80 -9.93
C THR A 122 0.11 15.34 -9.65
N ASP A 123 0.47 15.41 -8.37
CA ASP A 123 1.79 15.81 -7.91
C ASP A 123 2.15 15.06 -6.63
N TYR A 124 3.28 15.41 -6.01
CA TYR A 124 3.77 14.77 -4.78
C TYR A 124 2.73 14.72 -3.66
N THR A 125 1.85 15.71 -3.54
CA THR A 125 0.84 15.76 -2.47
C THR A 125 -0.32 14.79 -2.69
N SER A 126 -0.46 14.25 -3.90
CA SER A 126 -1.47 13.24 -4.22
C SER A 126 -1.07 11.83 -3.76
N ARG A 127 0.23 11.57 -3.47
CA ARG A 127 0.69 10.29 -2.95
C ARG A 127 0.19 10.08 -1.52
N LEU A 128 -0.20 8.87 -1.18
CA LEU A 128 -0.70 8.49 0.14
C LEU A 128 0.47 8.18 1.08
N HIS A 129 1.12 9.24 1.60
CA HIS A 129 2.39 9.15 2.33
C HIS A 129 2.28 8.50 3.72
N TYR A 130 1.16 8.68 4.42
CA TYR A 130 0.89 8.02 5.70
C TYR A 130 0.03 6.79 5.46
N PHE A 131 0.27 5.74 6.24
CA PHE A 131 -0.48 4.50 6.06
C PHE A 131 -1.98 4.68 6.37
N THR A 132 -2.33 5.52 7.33
CA THR A 132 -3.74 5.87 7.59
C THR A 132 -4.43 6.44 6.34
N TRP A 133 -3.77 7.33 5.58
CA TRP A 133 -4.32 7.84 4.33
C TRP A 133 -4.46 6.75 3.28
N TRP A 134 -3.45 5.88 3.18
CA TRP A 134 -3.47 4.74 2.27
C TRP A 134 -4.64 3.80 2.59
N ALA A 135 -4.81 3.47 3.85
CA ALA A 135 -5.86 2.56 4.31
C ALA A 135 -7.27 3.14 4.06
N GLU A 136 -7.52 4.37 4.47
CA GLU A 136 -8.83 5.02 4.32
C GLU A 136 -9.22 5.22 2.85
N ASP A 137 -8.27 5.65 2.01
CA ASP A 137 -8.54 5.87 0.59
C ASP A 137 -8.83 4.56 -0.14
N ASN A 138 -8.03 3.52 0.13
CA ASN A 138 -8.21 2.21 -0.47
C ASN A 138 -9.43 1.46 0.08
N GLU A 139 -9.86 1.71 1.32
CA GLU A 139 -11.13 1.22 1.85
C GLU A 139 -12.32 1.89 1.16
N ARG A 140 -12.29 3.22 1.01
CA ARG A 140 -13.31 3.98 0.28
C ARG A 140 -13.42 3.55 -1.19
N LEU A 141 -12.32 3.15 -1.81
CA LEU A 141 -12.29 2.61 -3.18
C LEU A 141 -12.71 1.11 -3.25
N GLY A 142 -13.01 0.48 -2.11
CA GLY A 142 -13.42 -0.92 -2.01
C GLY A 142 -12.31 -1.91 -2.42
N ILE A 143 -11.05 -1.57 -2.16
CA ILE A 143 -9.87 -2.40 -2.47
C ILE A 143 -9.47 -3.21 -1.24
N VAL A 144 -9.43 -2.58 -0.08
CA VAL A 144 -9.20 -3.23 1.21
C VAL A 144 -10.35 -2.91 2.16
N LYS A 145 -10.44 -3.66 3.25
CA LYS A 145 -11.35 -3.42 4.36
C LYS A 145 -10.55 -3.47 5.66
N ASP A 146 -10.67 -2.44 6.50
CA ASP A 146 -10.21 -2.52 7.88
C ASP A 146 -11.09 -3.55 8.62
N ILE A 147 -10.47 -4.58 9.18
CA ILE A 147 -11.19 -5.61 9.95
C ILE A 147 -11.11 -5.36 11.45
N SER A 148 -10.44 -4.29 11.87
CA SER A 148 -10.32 -3.88 13.27
C SER A 148 -11.65 -3.30 13.75
N ILE A 149 -12.26 -3.94 14.72
CA ILE A 149 -13.58 -3.58 15.28
C ILE A 149 -13.45 -3.35 16.78
N ASP A 150 -14.47 -2.74 17.39
CA ASP A 150 -14.55 -2.56 18.85
C ASP A 150 -14.94 -3.87 19.56
N ASP A 151 -14.11 -4.89 19.41
CA ASP A 151 -14.25 -6.21 20.06
C ASP A 151 -12.90 -6.94 20.03
N ALA A 152 -12.77 -7.99 20.85
CA ALA A 152 -11.59 -8.84 20.84
C ALA A 152 -11.29 -9.42 19.44
N PRO A 153 -10.03 -9.43 18.99
CA PRO A 153 -8.82 -9.07 19.73
C PRO A 153 -8.40 -7.58 19.63
N PHE A 154 -9.23 -6.69 19.07
CA PHE A 154 -8.88 -5.30 18.74
C PHE A 154 -9.19 -4.34 19.91
N LEU A 155 -8.66 -4.63 21.11
CA LEU A 155 -8.96 -3.89 22.33
C LEU A 155 -8.14 -2.60 22.50
N GLY A 156 -7.09 -2.40 21.71
CA GLY A 156 -6.35 -1.15 21.68
C GLY A 156 -7.12 -0.06 20.93
N LEU A 157 -6.94 1.21 21.34
CA LEU A 157 -7.49 2.37 20.66
C LEU A 157 -6.35 3.33 20.31
N GLN A 158 -6.04 3.46 19.02
CA GLN A 158 -5.08 4.42 18.52
C GLN A 158 -5.79 5.75 18.26
N THR A 159 -5.27 6.85 18.83
CA THR A 159 -5.60 8.20 18.37
C THR A 159 -4.50 8.67 17.45
N VAL A 160 -4.86 9.04 16.23
CA VAL A 160 -3.88 9.43 15.20
C VAL A 160 -3.44 10.87 15.40
N HIS A 161 -2.13 11.07 15.51
CA HIS A 161 -1.46 12.37 15.57
C HIS A 161 -0.32 12.37 14.54
N ILE A 162 -0.60 12.79 13.31
CA ILE A 162 0.38 12.82 12.24
C ILE A 162 0.72 14.24 11.81
N ASN A 163 2.01 14.57 11.83
CA ASN A 163 2.51 15.86 11.41
C ASN A 163 3.99 15.83 10.97
N TYR A 164 4.56 14.63 10.89
CA TYR A 164 6.00 14.46 10.67
C TYR A 164 6.50 15.12 9.39
N MET A 165 5.78 14.98 8.29
CA MET A 165 6.19 15.54 7.00
C MET A 165 6.18 17.07 7.00
N SER A 166 5.10 17.69 7.52
CA SER A 166 4.98 19.15 7.55
C SER A 166 5.89 19.80 8.59
N GLN A 167 6.30 19.07 9.63
CA GLN A 167 7.26 19.53 10.65
C GLN A 167 8.72 19.33 10.20
N HIS A 168 9.00 18.36 9.33
CA HIS A 168 10.35 18.03 8.88
C HIS A 168 10.48 18.06 7.34
N PRO A 169 10.05 19.15 6.66
CA PRO A 169 9.97 19.18 5.20
C PRO A 169 11.33 19.02 4.51
N THR A 170 12.42 19.38 5.19
CA THR A 170 13.79 19.26 4.66
C THR A 170 14.27 17.82 4.52
N LEU A 171 13.62 16.86 5.19
CA LEU A 171 13.92 15.43 5.07
C LEU A 171 13.32 14.81 3.80
N TYR A 172 12.40 15.51 3.13
CA TYR A 172 11.71 15.06 1.93
C TYR A 172 12.15 15.90 0.74
N LYS A 173 12.82 15.29 -0.23
CA LYS A 173 13.37 15.99 -1.42
C LYS A 173 12.33 16.89 -2.08
N GLN A 174 11.12 16.39 -2.30
CA GLN A 174 10.06 17.12 -2.97
C GLN A 174 9.54 18.31 -2.13
N LEU A 175 9.38 18.14 -0.82
CA LEU A 175 8.94 19.25 0.05
C LEU A 175 10.01 20.32 0.19
N LYS A 176 11.29 19.91 0.25
CA LYS A 176 12.44 20.82 0.27
C LYS A 176 12.52 21.64 -1.03
N ASN A 177 12.36 21.01 -2.20
CA ASN A 177 12.47 21.66 -3.49
C ASN A 177 11.21 22.44 -3.87
N HIS A 178 10.05 22.05 -3.37
CA HIS A 178 8.76 22.67 -3.65
C HIS A 178 8.01 23.02 -2.36
N PRO A 179 8.43 24.10 -1.62
CA PRO A 179 7.84 24.48 -0.34
C PRO A 179 6.31 24.72 -0.38
N LYS A 180 5.76 25.00 -1.56
CA LYS A 180 4.31 25.14 -1.79
C LYS A 180 3.51 23.88 -1.46
N PHE A 181 4.12 22.70 -1.42
CA PHE A 181 3.47 21.44 -1.07
C PHE A 181 3.28 21.29 0.46
N VAL A 182 4.13 21.95 1.27
CA VAL A 182 4.09 21.82 2.72
C VAL A 182 2.73 22.20 3.31
N PRO A 183 2.11 23.35 2.98
CA PRO A 183 0.79 23.67 3.50
C PRO A 183 -0.31 22.70 3.05
N ILE A 184 -0.18 22.08 1.86
CA ILE A 184 -1.13 21.08 1.38
C ILE A 184 -1.02 19.80 2.20
N ILE A 185 0.20 19.27 2.40
CA ILE A 185 0.44 18.12 3.27
C ILE A 185 -0.07 18.40 4.69
N ARG A 186 0.24 19.58 5.25
CA ARG A 186 -0.25 19.98 6.59
C ARG A 186 -1.78 19.97 6.66
N SER A 187 -2.47 20.41 5.63
CA SER A 187 -3.95 20.39 5.62
C SER A 187 -4.50 18.97 5.67
N TYR A 188 -3.84 18.01 5.01
CA TYR A 188 -4.22 16.59 5.08
C TYR A 188 -3.90 15.95 6.43
N GLU A 189 -2.74 16.29 7.02
CA GLU A 189 -2.38 15.89 8.38
C GLU A 189 -3.42 16.38 9.39
N GLN A 190 -3.78 17.65 9.33
CA GLN A 190 -4.82 18.25 10.20
C GLN A 190 -6.21 17.62 10.01
N ALA A 191 -6.58 17.24 8.79
CA ALA A 191 -7.84 16.57 8.52
C ALA A 191 -7.90 15.14 9.08
N THR A 192 -6.76 14.55 9.42
CA THR A 192 -6.64 13.21 10.00
C THR A 192 -6.50 13.26 11.53
N GLU A 193 -6.16 14.43 12.08
CA GLU A 193 -5.89 14.63 13.50
C GLU A 193 -7.04 14.16 14.39
N GLY A 194 -6.69 13.40 15.44
CA GLY A 194 -7.65 12.93 16.45
C GLY A 194 -8.55 11.77 16.02
N ARG A 195 -8.42 11.25 14.80
CA ARG A 195 -9.17 10.05 14.39
C ARG A 195 -8.77 8.85 15.22
N GLN A 196 -9.71 7.98 15.51
CA GLN A 196 -9.52 6.82 16.36
C GLN A 196 -9.77 5.52 15.60
N PHE A 197 -8.88 4.53 15.86
CA PHE A 197 -8.97 3.22 15.23
C PHE A 197 -8.65 2.13 16.24
N HIS A 198 -9.43 1.06 16.23
CA HIS A 198 -9.15 -0.13 17.04
C HIS A 198 -7.95 -0.90 16.48
N TYR A 199 -7.19 -1.55 17.37
CA TYR A 199 -6.03 -2.35 16.98
C TYR A 199 -5.76 -3.48 17.98
N ILE A 200 -5.00 -4.47 17.58
CA ILE A 200 -4.51 -5.54 18.47
C ILE A 200 -3.24 -5.04 19.16
N LEU A 201 -3.25 -4.99 20.50
CA LEU A 201 -2.06 -4.65 21.27
C LEU A 201 -0.94 -5.68 21.02
N LYS A 202 0.33 -5.23 21.00
CA LYS A 202 1.44 -6.15 20.67
C LYS A 202 1.61 -7.31 21.66
N GLN A 203 1.30 -7.12 22.93
CA GLN A 203 1.27 -8.20 23.92
C GLN A 203 0.20 -9.25 23.64
N ASP A 204 -0.90 -8.85 23.01
CA ASP A 204 -2.05 -9.72 22.69
C ASP A 204 -1.85 -10.52 21.39
N LEU A 205 -0.73 -10.28 20.70
CA LEU A 205 -0.29 -11.11 19.58
C LEU A 205 0.30 -12.44 20.03
N SER A 206 0.52 -12.65 21.32
CA SER A 206 0.93 -13.93 21.88
C SER A 206 -0.21 -14.95 21.78
N TRP A 207 0.11 -16.08 21.18
CA TRP A 207 -0.74 -17.25 21.20
C TRP A 207 -1.08 -17.71 22.64
N GLU A 208 -0.15 -17.52 23.62
CA GLU A 208 -0.29 -17.89 25.02
C GLU A 208 -1.25 -16.95 25.78
N ALA A 209 -1.51 -15.76 25.27
CA ALA A 209 -2.45 -14.81 25.85
C ALA A 209 -3.92 -15.25 25.71
N GLY A 210 -4.20 -16.32 24.98
CA GLY A 210 -5.57 -16.80 24.72
C GLY A 210 -6.36 -15.87 23.80
N THR A 211 -5.69 -14.89 23.16
CA THR A 211 -6.32 -13.91 22.29
C THR A 211 -6.79 -14.59 21.00
N PRO A 212 -8.06 -14.44 20.60
CA PRO A 212 -8.60 -15.09 19.42
C PRO A 212 -8.10 -14.42 18.12
N LEU A 213 -6.86 -14.70 17.75
CA LEU A 213 -6.26 -14.18 16.49
C LEU A 213 -6.83 -14.84 15.22
N SER A 214 -7.82 -15.75 15.35
CA SER A 214 -8.44 -16.45 14.22
C SER A 214 -9.13 -15.54 13.20
N MET A 215 -9.38 -14.28 13.57
CA MET A 215 -9.87 -13.26 12.64
C MET A 215 -8.81 -12.85 11.61
N VAL A 216 -7.52 -12.94 11.96
CA VAL A 216 -6.39 -12.66 11.05
C VAL A 216 -6.18 -13.88 10.15
N LYS A 217 -6.13 -13.67 8.83
CA LYS A 217 -6.01 -14.73 7.83
C LYS A 217 -4.73 -14.56 7.02
N ASP A 218 -4.33 -15.63 6.33
CA ASP A 218 -3.27 -15.55 5.34
C ASP A 218 -3.60 -14.50 4.29
N GLY A 219 -2.66 -13.61 4.01
CA GLY A 219 -2.83 -12.53 3.05
C GLY A 219 -3.44 -11.24 3.63
N ASP A 220 -3.81 -11.20 4.90
CA ASP A 220 -4.19 -9.93 5.52
C ASP A 220 -2.98 -8.98 5.58
N ILE A 221 -3.18 -7.74 5.19
CA ILE A 221 -2.18 -6.67 5.29
C ILE A 221 -2.17 -6.21 6.75
N VAL A 222 -1.00 -6.15 7.35
CA VAL A 222 -0.83 -5.73 8.74
C VAL A 222 0.02 -4.47 8.80
N ALA A 223 -0.47 -3.48 9.55
CA ALA A 223 0.21 -2.23 9.83
C ALA A 223 0.66 -2.21 11.29
N MET A 224 1.99 -2.17 11.50
CA MET A 224 2.60 -2.06 12.83
C MET A 224 2.58 -0.61 13.25
N LEU A 225 1.75 -0.31 14.24
CA LEU A 225 1.55 1.03 14.78
C LEU A 225 2.73 1.47 15.63
N THR A 226 2.90 2.77 15.81
CA THR A 226 4.02 3.32 16.56
C THR A 226 3.59 4.44 17.50
N ASP A 227 4.35 4.59 18.60
CA ASP A 227 4.30 5.74 19.50
C ASP A 227 5.31 6.84 19.13
N SER A 228 5.97 6.74 17.98
CA SER A 228 6.88 7.77 17.49
C SER A 228 6.11 9.03 17.11
N ASP A 229 6.57 10.17 17.62
CA ASP A 229 5.92 11.45 17.40
C ASP A 229 5.71 11.78 15.92
N GLY A 230 4.49 12.21 15.60
CA GLY A 230 4.08 12.61 14.26
C GLY A 230 3.91 11.48 13.23
N LEU A 231 3.99 10.21 13.64
CA LEU A 231 3.83 9.03 12.78
C LEU A 231 2.67 8.14 13.26
N ASP A 232 1.98 7.50 12.33
CA ASP A 232 0.89 6.53 12.59
C ASP A 232 1.38 5.08 12.59
N THR A 233 2.27 4.75 11.66
CA THR A 233 2.72 3.40 11.34
C THR A 233 4.21 3.40 11.07
N ARG A 234 4.90 2.37 11.53
CA ARG A 234 6.34 2.23 11.33
C ARG A 234 6.70 1.22 10.27
N HIS A 235 5.87 0.22 10.08
CA HIS A 235 6.12 -0.87 9.15
C HIS A 235 4.82 -1.51 8.70
N ILE A 236 4.83 -2.12 7.52
CA ILE A 236 3.70 -2.89 6.98
C ILE A 236 4.19 -4.21 6.39
N GLY A 237 3.30 -5.20 6.34
CA GLY A 237 3.57 -6.50 5.75
C GLY A 237 2.31 -7.31 5.55
N ILE A 238 2.47 -8.61 5.34
CA ILE A 238 1.40 -9.55 5.06
C ILE A 238 1.44 -10.66 6.11
N ALA A 239 0.32 -10.90 6.78
CA ALA A 239 0.17 -11.96 7.76
C ALA A 239 0.10 -13.32 7.09
N PHE A 240 0.66 -14.34 7.74
CA PHE A 240 0.44 -15.74 7.36
C PHE A 240 0.58 -16.67 8.55
N TRP A 241 -0.14 -17.79 8.50
CA TRP A 241 -0.11 -18.82 9.54
C TRP A 241 0.87 -19.95 9.18
N ARG A 242 1.69 -20.35 10.14
CA ARG A 242 2.59 -21.49 10.01
C ARG A 242 2.60 -22.29 11.33
N LYS A 243 2.21 -23.55 11.27
CA LYS A 243 2.14 -24.46 12.44
C LYS A 243 1.32 -23.88 13.60
N GLY A 244 0.20 -23.22 13.27
CA GLY A 244 -0.71 -22.63 14.26
C GLY A 244 -0.23 -21.33 14.91
N LYS A 245 0.87 -20.72 14.38
CA LYS A 245 1.41 -19.44 14.84
C LYS A 245 1.37 -18.42 13.72
N LEU A 246 1.11 -17.16 14.07
CA LEU A 246 1.11 -16.04 13.14
C LEU A 246 2.54 -15.60 12.84
N HIS A 247 2.85 -15.37 11.57
CA HIS A 247 4.13 -14.92 11.05
C HIS A 247 3.95 -13.73 10.09
N LEU A 248 5.06 -13.13 9.66
CA LEU A 248 5.10 -11.96 8.80
C LEU A 248 5.86 -12.23 7.49
N LEU A 249 5.23 -11.94 6.35
CA LEU A 249 5.86 -11.83 5.05
C LEU A 249 6.03 -10.33 4.72
N HIS A 250 7.25 -9.85 4.63
CA HIS A 250 7.53 -8.42 4.49
C HIS A 250 8.86 -8.11 3.80
N ALA A 251 9.00 -6.89 3.28
CA ALA A 251 10.29 -6.35 2.89
C ALA A 251 10.99 -5.83 4.16
N SER A 252 11.99 -6.56 4.63
CA SER A 252 12.69 -6.30 5.89
C SER A 252 13.90 -5.40 5.69
N SER A 253 13.89 -4.22 6.30
CA SER A 253 15.06 -3.33 6.33
C SER A 253 16.23 -3.91 7.13
N LEU A 254 15.92 -4.74 8.14
CA LEU A 254 16.92 -5.44 8.96
C LEU A 254 17.62 -6.55 8.15
N HIS A 255 16.86 -7.42 7.49
CA HIS A 255 17.39 -8.55 6.71
C HIS A 255 17.71 -8.18 5.26
N LYS A 256 17.50 -6.90 4.87
CA LYS A 256 17.81 -6.33 3.54
C LYS A 256 17.13 -7.03 2.36
N LYS A 257 16.00 -7.69 2.59
CA LYS A 257 15.23 -8.39 1.54
C LYS A 257 13.79 -8.65 1.93
N VAL A 258 12.99 -9.03 0.96
CA VAL A 258 11.66 -9.63 1.19
C VAL A 258 11.85 -11.05 1.72
N LEU A 259 11.17 -11.37 2.82
CA LEU A 259 11.25 -12.70 3.45
C LEU A 259 9.95 -13.07 4.18
N MET A 260 9.77 -14.36 4.39
CA MET A 260 8.86 -14.92 5.38
C MET A 260 9.63 -15.07 6.69
N SER A 261 9.16 -14.42 7.78
CA SER A 261 9.85 -14.47 9.07
C SER A 261 9.91 -15.91 9.60
N GLU A 262 11.06 -16.31 10.14
CA GLU A 262 11.19 -17.58 10.89
C GLU A 262 10.60 -17.44 12.28
N GLU A 263 10.81 -16.29 12.91
CA GLU A 263 10.19 -15.92 14.17
C GLU A 263 8.70 -15.66 14.01
N THR A 264 7.94 -15.85 15.07
CA THR A 264 6.53 -15.52 15.12
C THR A 264 6.34 -13.99 15.04
N PHE A 265 5.14 -13.55 14.65
CA PHE A 265 4.85 -12.13 14.62
C PHE A 265 4.96 -11.49 16.01
N TYR A 266 4.53 -12.21 17.06
CA TYR A 266 4.72 -11.79 18.45
C TYR A 266 6.20 -11.55 18.80
N GLU A 267 7.09 -12.52 18.50
CA GLU A 267 8.52 -12.39 18.76
C GLU A 267 9.14 -11.22 17.98
N TYR A 268 8.70 -11.00 16.74
CA TYR A 268 9.09 -9.84 15.94
C TYR A 268 8.68 -8.54 16.61
N GLU A 269 7.41 -8.39 16.98
CA GLU A 269 6.86 -7.19 17.60
C GLU A 269 7.50 -6.86 18.94
N MET A 270 7.78 -7.87 19.77
CA MET A 270 8.41 -7.67 21.09
C MET A 270 9.84 -7.12 20.99
N LYS A 271 10.52 -7.34 19.87
CA LYS A 271 11.86 -6.75 19.60
C LYS A 271 11.78 -5.29 19.13
N GLN A 272 10.59 -4.77 18.85
CA GLN A 272 10.40 -3.41 18.33
C GLN A 272 9.92 -2.47 19.44
N PRO A 273 10.80 -1.69 20.11
CA PRO A 273 10.44 -0.94 21.31
C PRO A 273 9.41 0.16 21.04
N LYS A 274 9.33 0.64 19.80
CA LYS A 274 8.43 1.71 19.38
C LYS A 274 7.12 1.24 18.79
N HIS A 275 6.93 -0.09 18.62
CA HIS A 275 5.66 -0.63 18.14
C HIS A 275 4.67 -0.79 19.30
N THR A 276 3.42 -0.42 19.06
CA THR A 276 2.33 -0.52 20.05
C THR A 276 1.40 -1.69 19.77
N GLY A 277 1.30 -2.14 18.53
CA GLY A 277 0.46 -3.24 18.08
C GLY A 277 0.14 -3.14 16.60
N ILE A 278 -0.94 -3.79 16.15
CA ILE A 278 -1.26 -3.88 14.73
C ILE A 278 -2.72 -3.53 14.40
N ARG A 279 -2.93 -2.84 13.28
CA ARG A 279 -4.19 -2.82 12.54
C ARG A 279 -4.13 -3.83 11.41
N VAL A 280 -5.29 -4.37 11.03
CA VAL A 280 -5.39 -5.46 10.05
C VAL A 280 -6.35 -5.07 8.93
N PHE A 281 -5.90 -5.23 7.69
CA PHE A 281 -6.66 -4.88 6.49
C PHE A 281 -6.76 -6.08 5.58
N ARG A 282 -7.95 -6.36 5.10
CA ARG A 282 -8.20 -7.48 4.19
C ARG A 282 -8.47 -7.01 2.79
N PHE A 283 -7.81 -7.62 1.81
CA PHE A 283 -8.12 -7.40 0.40
C PHE A 283 -9.54 -7.85 0.10
N VAL A 284 -10.31 -7.00 -0.61
CA VAL A 284 -11.72 -7.29 -0.95
C VAL A 284 -11.75 -8.13 -2.23
N GLU A 285 -11.98 -9.42 -2.07
CA GLU A 285 -12.25 -10.32 -3.18
C GLU A 285 -13.69 -10.12 -3.68
N LYS A 286 -13.86 -9.99 -5.02
CA LYS A 286 -15.15 -9.72 -5.69
C LYS A 286 -15.60 -10.95 -6.45
#